data_db0ea3fb75c353bd00532302eac7ce25
#
_entry.id   db0ea3fb75c353bd00532302eac7ce25
#
_cell.length_a   1.000
_cell.length_b   1.000
_cell.length_c   1.000
_cell.angle_alpha   90.00
_cell.angle_beta   90.00
_cell.angle_gamma   90.00
#
_symmetry.space_group_name_H-M   'P 1'
#
loop_
_entity.id
_entity.type
_entity.pdbx_description
1 polymer ?
#
loop_
_entity_poly.entity_id
_entity_poly.type
_entity_poly.pdbx_seq_one_letter_code
_entity_poly.pdbx_strand_id
1 'polypeptide(L)'
;MTNISQNFANSLDILVPFTRDYAKEMHASEIARSLNLPQRTLARKLEALQKSNLVNYKRVGKNKTFFFDLTLLSSFSLLEMVECYKEILFLSKHLQVGLLLNELAVGHSLVLFGSYAKQRAKEGSDIDLVIFGRKSTKLQEIISRYPFEVNVHYVPLSLFEKRLKTGWPLAKEIASDHVLFGEKGKVIKSLINYYKK
;
A
#
# COMPACT_ATOMS: atom_id res chain seq x y z
N MET A 1 -27.54 -6.03 -14.91
CA MET A 1 -26.21 -5.45 -14.70
C MET A 1 -25.96 -5.44 -13.22
N THR A 2 -25.09 -6.31 -12.71
CA THR A 2 -24.71 -6.33 -11.30
C THR A 2 -23.98 -5.02 -11.02
N ASN A 3 -24.37 -4.34 -9.98
CA ASN A 3 -23.90 -3.00 -9.64
C ASN A 3 -22.42 -3.10 -9.15
N ILE A 4 -21.49 -3.27 -10.09
CA ILE A 4 -20.05 -3.43 -9.86
C ILE A 4 -19.54 -2.27 -9.02
N SER A 5 -20.03 -1.04 -9.28
CA SER A 5 -19.61 0.18 -8.59
C SER A 5 -19.94 0.16 -7.09
N GLN A 6 -21.13 -0.28 -6.70
CA GLN A 6 -21.54 -0.33 -5.29
C GLN A 6 -20.81 -1.43 -4.50
N ASN A 7 -20.64 -2.61 -5.10
CA ASN A 7 -19.90 -3.71 -4.48
C ASN A 7 -18.42 -3.40 -4.36
N PHE A 8 -17.84 -2.64 -5.29
CA PHE A 8 -16.45 -2.30 -5.33
C PHE A 8 -16.07 -1.26 -4.26
N ALA A 9 -16.78 -0.14 -4.18
CA ALA A 9 -16.51 0.89 -3.17
C ALA A 9 -16.57 0.33 -1.73
N ASN A 10 -17.52 -0.59 -1.47
CA ASN A 10 -17.68 -1.28 -0.19
C ASN A 10 -16.70 -2.44 0.03
N SER A 11 -15.69 -2.60 -0.83
CA SER A 11 -14.78 -3.75 -0.77
C SER A 11 -13.30 -3.37 -0.78
N LEU A 12 -12.96 -2.08 -0.88
CA LEU A 12 -11.56 -1.65 -0.86
C LEU A 12 -10.86 -1.99 0.46
N ASP A 13 -11.57 -1.91 1.58
CA ASP A 13 -11.08 -2.27 2.91
C ASP A 13 -10.57 -3.71 2.97
N ILE A 14 -11.29 -4.65 2.33
CA ILE A 14 -10.91 -6.06 2.34
C ILE A 14 -9.72 -6.39 1.43
N LEU A 15 -9.33 -5.46 0.56
CA LEU A 15 -8.17 -5.60 -0.32
C LEU A 15 -6.88 -5.03 0.29
N VAL A 16 -6.99 -4.16 1.30
CA VAL A 16 -5.82 -3.58 2.00
C VAL A 16 -4.83 -4.63 2.52
N PRO A 17 -5.23 -5.78 3.11
CA PRO A 17 -4.29 -6.80 3.57
C PRO A 17 -3.37 -7.36 2.48
N PHE A 18 -3.82 -7.36 1.22
CA PHE A 18 -3.00 -7.81 0.08
C PHE A 18 -1.88 -6.83 -0.30
N THR A 19 -1.94 -5.56 0.14
CA THR A 19 -0.91 -4.58 -0.19
C THR A 19 0.36 -4.72 0.66
N ARG A 20 0.37 -5.59 1.67
CA ARG A 20 1.57 -5.96 2.42
C ARG A 20 2.49 -6.89 1.64
N ASP A 21 1.93 -7.63 0.71
CA ASP A 21 2.64 -8.48 -0.25
C ASP A 21 1.70 -8.67 -1.43
N TYR A 22 1.99 -8.04 -2.56
CA TYR A 22 1.10 -8.07 -3.73
C TYR A 22 0.95 -9.47 -4.35
N ALA A 23 1.90 -10.37 -4.08
CA ALA A 23 1.81 -11.77 -4.51
C ALA A 23 1.17 -12.68 -3.46
N LYS A 24 0.77 -12.12 -2.31
CA LYS A 24 0.25 -12.95 -1.22
C LYS A 24 -1.08 -13.59 -1.59
N GLU A 25 -1.15 -14.88 -1.27
CA GLU A 25 -2.38 -15.65 -1.32
C GLU A 25 -2.97 -15.75 0.08
N MET A 26 -4.24 -15.39 0.24
CA MET A 26 -4.86 -15.31 1.56
C MET A 26 -6.18 -16.07 1.59
N HIS A 27 -6.43 -16.77 2.69
CA HIS A 27 -7.75 -17.33 2.98
C HIS A 27 -8.73 -16.26 3.45
N ALA A 28 -10.01 -16.40 3.14
CA ALA A 28 -11.05 -15.50 3.64
C ALA A 28 -11.04 -15.38 5.17
N SER A 29 -10.74 -16.48 5.89
CA SER A 29 -10.62 -16.46 7.35
C SER A 29 -9.44 -15.63 7.87
N GLU A 30 -8.32 -15.61 7.15
CA GLU A 30 -7.15 -14.81 7.50
C GLU A 30 -7.45 -13.31 7.35
N ILE A 31 -8.05 -12.92 6.22
CA ILE A 31 -8.44 -11.53 5.97
C ILE A 31 -9.53 -11.09 6.97
N ALA A 32 -10.51 -11.94 7.24
CA ALA A 32 -11.59 -11.65 8.20
C ALA A 32 -11.03 -11.36 9.60
N ARG A 33 -10.03 -12.14 10.05
CA ARG A 33 -9.35 -11.94 11.32
C ARG A 33 -8.57 -10.62 11.35
N SER A 34 -7.85 -10.30 10.27
CA SER A 34 -7.06 -9.06 10.19
C SER A 34 -7.91 -7.79 10.20
N LEU A 35 -9.15 -7.87 9.74
CA LEU A 35 -10.09 -6.76 9.64
C LEU A 35 -11.19 -6.77 10.72
N ASN A 36 -11.17 -7.76 11.61
CA ASN A 36 -12.22 -7.99 12.62
C ASN A 36 -13.63 -8.06 12.01
N LEU A 37 -13.76 -8.78 10.89
CA LEU A 37 -15.03 -8.93 10.16
C LEU A 37 -15.55 -10.37 10.25
N PRO A 38 -16.88 -10.59 10.15
CA PRO A 38 -17.44 -11.93 10.05
C PRO A 38 -16.95 -12.65 8.78
N GLN A 39 -16.37 -13.85 8.95
CA GLN A 39 -15.78 -14.64 7.85
C GLN A 39 -16.76 -14.87 6.68
N ARG A 40 -18.04 -15.14 6.99
CA ARG A 40 -19.07 -15.41 5.96
C ARG A 40 -19.34 -14.16 5.10
N THR A 41 -19.37 -12.99 5.72
CA THR A 41 -19.54 -11.70 5.01
C THR A 41 -18.35 -11.44 4.09
N LEU A 42 -17.12 -11.65 4.60
CA LEU A 42 -15.92 -11.47 3.83
C LEU A 42 -15.83 -12.45 2.65
N ALA A 43 -16.12 -13.72 2.87
CA ALA A 43 -16.10 -14.73 1.81
C ALA A 43 -17.05 -14.34 0.65
N ARG A 44 -18.27 -13.86 0.97
CA ARG A 44 -19.22 -13.36 -0.05
C ARG A 44 -18.68 -12.17 -0.83
N LYS A 45 -18.03 -11.22 -0.15
CA LYS A 45 -17.41 -10.04 -0.81
C LYS A 45 -16.27 -10.48 -1.75
N LEU A 46 -15.39 -11.38 -1.30
CA LEU A 46 -14.29 -11.91 -2.13
C LEU A 46 -14.81 -12.70 -3.34
N GLU A 47 -15.89 -13.47 -3.18
CA GLU A 47 -16.53 -14.17 -4.29
C GLU A 47 -17.18 -13.21 -5.29
N ALA A 48 -17.74 -12.09 -4.82
CA ALA A 48 -18.26 -11.06 -5.71
C ALA A 48 -17.14 -10.38 -6.53
N LEU A 49 -16.01 -10.06 -5.88
CA LEU A 49 -14.82 -9.52 -6.56
C LEU A 49 -14.23 -10.51 -7.57
N GLN A 50 -14.20 -11.78 -7.23
CA GLN A 50 -13.75 -12.85 -8.13
C GLN A 50 -14.65 -13.00 -9.36
N LYS A 51 -15.98 -12.96 -9.18
CA LYS A 51 -16.93 -12.96 -10.31
C LYS A 51 -16.79 -11.78 -11.24
N SER A 52 -16.26 -10.65 -10.73
CA SER A 52 -15.95 -9.45 -11.51
C SER A 52 -14.52 -9.44 -12.06
N ASN A 53 -13.77 -10.55 -11.94
CA ASN A 53 -12.37 -10.69 -12.35
C ASN A 53 -11.42 -9.65 -11.72
N LEU A 54 -11.74 -9.16 -10.51
CA LEU A 54 -10.91 -8.21 -9.79
C LEU A 54 -9.89 -8.92 -8.87
N VAL A 55 -10.24 -10.11 -8.39
CA VAL A 55 -9.32 -11.02 -7.69
C VAL A 55 -9.46 -12.41 -8.28
N ASN A 56 -8.40 -13.19 -8.23
CA ASN A 56 -8.40 -14.59 -8.60
C ASN A 56 -8.44 -15.49 -7.36
N TYR A 57 -8.73 -16.75 -7.54
CA TYR A 57 -8.61 -17.74 -6.48
C TYR A 57 -8.01 -19.05 -7.00
N LYS A 58 -7.39 -19.78 -6.08
CA LYS A 58 -7.06 -21.20 -6.27
C LYS A 58 -7.63 -22.04 -5.13
N ARG A 59 -7.83 -23.31 -5.38
CA ARG A 59 -8.24 -24.27 -4.33
C ARG A 59 -7.01 -24.89 -3.69
N VAL A 60 -6.99 -24.89 -2.36
CA VAL A 60 -5.99 -25.57 -1.54
C VAL A 60 -6.77 -26.52 -0.62
N GLY A 61 -6.83 -27.80 -1.01
CA GLY A 61 -7.73 -28.77 -0.38
C GLY A 61 -9.20 -28.36 -0.55
N LYS A 62 -9.93 -28.23 0.57
CA LYS A 62 -11.34 -27.81 0.58
C LYS A 62 -11.54 -26.29 0.60
N ASN A 63 -10.45 -25.51 0.77
CA ASN A 63 -10.51 -24.06 0.95
C ASN A 63 -10.13 -23.32 -0.33
N LYS A 64 -10.59 -22.06 -0.44
CA LYS A 64 -10.15 -21.09 -1.45
C LYS A 64 -9.14 -20.14 -0.85
N THR A 65 -8.03 -19.90 -1.56
CA THR A 65 -7.13 -18.77 -1.35
C THR A 65 -7.32 -17.76 -2.46
N PHE A 66 -7.37 -16.48 -2.11
CA PHE A 66 -7.58 -15.38 -3.05
C PHE A 66 -6.27 -14.63 -3.25
N PHE A 67 -6.06 -14.08 -4.45
CA PHE A 67 -4.84 -13.35 -4.81
C PHE A 67 -5.08 -12.38 -5.97
N PHE A 68 -4.15 -11.43 -6.16
CA PHE A 68 -4.09 -10.62 -7.37
C PHE A 68 -3.27 -11.33 -8.44
N ASP A 69 -3.82 -11.43 -9.64
CA ASP A 69 -3.02 -11.85 -10.80
C ASP A 69 -2.21 -10.64 -11.28
N LEU A 70 -0.97 -10.55 -10.84
CA LEU A 70 -0.09 -9.42 -11.15
C LEU A 70 0.27 -9.32 -12.63
N THR A 71 -0.09 -10.30 -13.47
CA THR A 71 0.13 -10.23 -14.93
C THR A 71 -0.90 -9.37 -15.63
N LEU A 72 -2.06 -9.14 -15.01
CA LEU A 72 -3.17 -8.40 -15.58
C LEU A 72 -3.04 -6.90 -15.33
N LEU A 73 -3.38 -6.10 -16.35
CA LEU A 73 -3.45 -4.64 -16.23
C LEU A 73 -4.51 -4.19 -15.20
N SER A 74 -5.62 -4.92 -15.12
CA SER A 74 -6.68 -4.68 -14.13
C SER A 74 -6.18 -4.79 -12.69
N SER A 75 -5.25 -5.70 -12.41
CA SER A 75 -4.64 -5.82 -11.07
C SER A 75 -3.76 -4.62 -10.72
N PHE A 76 -3.05 -4.04 -11.71
CA PHE A 76 -2.31 -2.80 -11.51
C PHE A 76 -3.24 -1.66 -11.11
N SER A 77 -4.29 -1.41 -11.91
CA SER A 77 -5.28 -0.36 -11.63
C SER A 77 -5.98 -0.57 -10.28
N LEU A 78 -6.30 -1.82 -9.95
CA LEU A 78 -6.90 -2.15 -8.66
C LEU A 78 -5.96 -1.86 -7.50
N LEU A 79 -4.69 -2.22 -7.61
CA LEU A 79 -3.67 -1.91 -6.60
C LEU A 79 -3.49 -0.40 -6.44
N GLU A 80 -3.47 0.38 -7.53
CA GLU A 80 -3.44 1.85 -7.44
C GLU A 80 -4.63 2.39 -6.63
N MET A 81 -5.84 1.88 -6.87
CA MET A 81 -7.03 2.30 -6.11
C MET A 81 -6.94 1.91 -4.64
N VAL A 82 -6.44 0.72 -4.32
CA VAL A 82 -6.27 0.28 -2.93
C VAL A 82 -5.18 1.10 -2.22
N GLU A 83 -4.09 1.44 -2.90
CA GLU A 83 -3.05 2.31 -2.33
C GLU A 83 -3.54 3.75 -2.13
N CYS A 84 -4.37 4.29 -3.03
CA CYS A 84 -5.05 5.57 -2.81
C CYS A 84 -6.03 5.50 -1.61
N TYR A 85 -6.74 4.40 -1.46
CA TYR A 85 -7.61 4.19 -0.31
C TYR A 85 -6.83 4.14 1.01
N LYS A 86 -5.67 3.47 1.04
CA LYS A 86 -4.76 3.47 2.21
C LYS A 86 -4.29 4.88 2.59
N GLU A 87 -3.93 5.69 1.58
CA GLU A 87 -3.57 7.10 1.81
C GLU A 87 -4.72 7.86 2.47
N ILE A 88 -5.95 7.75 1.95
CA ILE A 88 -7.14 8.40 2.54
C ILE A 88 -7.35 7.94 3.98
N LEU A 89 -7.24 6.64 4.26
CA LEU A 89 -7.35 6.11 5.61
C LEU A 89 -6.26 6.65 6.54
N PHE A 90 -5.04 6.83 6.03
CA PHE A 90 -3.95 7.43 6.79
C PHE A 90 -4.22 8.90 7.09
N LEU A 91 -4.58 9.69 6.08
CA LEU A 91 -4.86 11.12 6.20
C LEU A 91 -6.02 11.40 7.18
N SER A 92 -7.05 10.54 7.19
CA SER A 92 -8.18 10.68 8.12
C SER A 92 -7.80 10.49 9.59
N LYS A 93 -6.71 9.75 9.87
CA LYS A 93 -6.24 9.46 11.23
C LYS A 93 -5.10 10.38 11.69
N HIS A 94 -4.32 10.91 10.76
CA HIS A 94 -3.06 11.61 11.03
C HIS A 94 -3.02 12.97 10.30
N LEU A 95 -3.98 13.85 10.58
CA LEU A 95 -4.17 15.10 9.85
C LEU A 95 -2.89 15.97 9.78
N GLN A 96 -2.21 16.18 10.91
CA GLN A 96 -1.02 17.04 10.96
C GLN A 96 0.15 16.46 10.17
N VAL A 97 0.40 15.16 10.29
CA VAL A 97 1.41 14.45 9.48
C VAL A 97 1.00 14.46 8.01
N GLY A 98 -0.30 14.32 7.73
CA GLY A 98 -0.87 14.39 6.40
C GLY A 98 -0.61 15.71 5.68
N LEU A 99 -0.68 16.85 6.38
CA LEU A 99 -0.35 18.17 5.82
C LEU A 99 1.10 18.21 5.33
N LEU A 100 2.04 17.77 6.15
CA LEU A 100 3.46 17.68 5.76
C LEU A 100 3.64 16.78 4.53
N LEU A 101 3.04 15.57 4.56
CA LEU A 101 3.20 14.60 3.47
C LEU A 101 2.59 15.11 2.17
N ASN A 102 1.46 15.80 2.21
CA ASN A 102 0.84 16.42 1.03
C ASN A 102 1.73 17.49 0.40
N GLU A 103 2.37 18.35 1.20
CA GLU A 103 3.31 19.35 0.67
C GLU A 103 4.54 18.69 0.04
N LEU A 104 5.11 17.65 0.68
CA LEU A 104 6.26 16.92 0.16
C LEU A 104 5.92 16.12 -1.10
N ALA A 105 4.67 15.67 -1.25
CA ALA A 105 4.21 14.85 -2.36
C ALA A 105 4.07 15.62 -3.68
N VAL A 106 4.10 16.95 -3.67
CA VAL A 106 3.94 17.75 -4.89
C VAL A 106 5.12 17.51 -5.85
N GLY A 107 4.86 16.79 -6.94
CA GLY A 107 5.87 16.44 -7.96
C GLY A 107 6.84 15.32 -7.54
N HIS A 108 6.54 14.61 -6.45
CA HIS A 108 7.38 13.53 -5.94
C HIS A 108 6.58 12.25 -5.69
N SER A 109 7.25 11.10 -5.76
CA SER A 109 6.75 9.85 -5.21
C SER A 109 7.35 9.68 -3.80
N LEU A 110 6.50 9.47 -2.81
CA LEU A 110 6.90 9.29 -1.41
C LEU A 110 6.40 7.94 -0.89
N VAL A 111 7.17 7.36 -0.02
CA VAL A 111 6.80 6.17 0.76
C VAL A 111 6.97 6.48 2.23
N LEU A 112 5.88 6.45 2.97
CA LEU A 112 5.89 6.40 4.42
C LEU A 112 6.05 4.93 4.85
N PHE A 113 6.97 4.68 5.76
CA PHE A 113 7.22 3.35 6.32
C PHE A 113 7.39 3.43 7.85
N GLY A 114 7.95 2.41 8.48
CA GLY A 114 8.19 2.42 9.92
C GLY A 114 6.90 2.35 10.77
N SER A 115 6.91 3.04 11.91
CA SER A 115 5.86 2.95 12.93
C SER A 115 4.50 3.43 12.44
N TYR A 116 4.46 4.50 11.65
CA TYR A 116 3.23 5.05 11.08
C TYR A 116 2.58 4.11 10.07
N ALA A 117 3.35 3.54 9.15
CA ALA A 117 2.83 2.59 8.17
C ALA A 117 2.31 1.31 8.83
N LYS A 118 2.98 0.85 9.91
CA LYS A 118 2.57 -0.30 10.71
C LYS A 118 1.40 -0.03 11.66
N GLN A 119 0.87 1.20 11.69
CA GLN A 119 -0.19 1.65 12.60
C GLN A 119 0.19 1.45 14.09
N ARG A 120 1.46 1.66 14.44
CA ARG A 120 2.03 1.54 15.79
C ARG A 120 2.61 2.84 16.30
N ALA A 121 2.52 3.93 15.51
CA ALA A 121 2.99 5.24 15.90
C ALA A 121 2.27 5.73 17.17
N LYS A 122 3.03 6.34 18.06
CA LYS A 122 2.57 7.00 19.28
C LYS A 122 2.84 8.50 19.16
N GLU A 123 2.35 9.27 20.09
CA GLU A 123 2.73 10.67 20.22
C GLU A 123 4.26 10.80 20.33
N GLY A 124 4.86 11.68 19.51
CA GLY A 124 6.32 11.83 19.42
C GLY A 124 7.05 10.79 18.59
N SER A 125 6.35 9.88 17.90
CA SER A 125 7.02 8.95 16.97
C SER A 125 7.60 9.68 15.76
N ASP A 126 8.81 9.28 15.35
CA ASP A 126 9.47 9.78 14.14
C ASP A 126 8.71 9.39 12.87
N ILE A 127 8.79 10.24 11.87
CA ILE A 127 8.21 10.01 10.56
C ILE A 127 9.30 9.49 9.62
N ASP A 128 9.22 8.22 9.24
CA ASP A 128 10.18 7.55 8.35
C ASP A 128 9.72 7.62 6.90
N LEU A 129 10.49 8.30 6.04
CA LEU A 129 10.14 8.55 4.64
C LEU A 129 11.23 8.09 3.67
N VAL A 130 10.80 7.56 2.53
CA VAL A 130 11.60 7.56 1.30
C VAL A 130 11.01 8.55 0.32
N ILE A 131 11.85 9.45 -0.19
CA ILE A 131 11.52 10.34 -1.30
C ILE A 131 12.30 9.86 -2.53
N PHE A 132 11.57 9.47 -3.59
CA PHE A 132 12.21 9.05 -4.82
C PHE A 132 12.69 10.26 -5.61
N GLY A 133 13.99 10.56 -5.47
CA GLY A 133 14.61 11.72 -6.09
C GLY A 133 15.89 12.14 -5.39
N ARG A 134 16.27 13.39 -5.63
CA ARG A 134 17.44 14.04 -5.00
C ARG A 134 16.99 14.91 -3.84
N LYS A 135 17.85 15.01 -2.84
CA LYS A 135 17.71 16.01 -1.76
C LYS A 135 17.69 17.42 -2.35
N SER A 136 16.76 18.26 -1.90
CA SER A 136 16.69 19.67 -2.29
C SER A 136 16.48 20.56 -1.07
N THR A 137 16.91 21.81 -1.16
CA THR A 137 16.69 22.84 -0.14
C THR A 137 15.20 23.05 0.11
N LYS A 138 14.40 23.09 -0.96
CA LYS A 138 12.95 23.24 -0.87
C LYS A 138 12.29 22.17 -0.01
N LEU A 139 12.67 20.89 -0.18
CA LEU A 139 12.12 19.78 0.64
C LEU A 139 12.54 19.93 2.12
N GLN A 140 13.77 20.38 2.38
CA GLN A 140 14.23 20.62 3.74
C GLN A 140 13.50 21.78 4.41
N GLU A 141 13.25 22.86 3.68
CA GLU A 141 12.47 24.00 4.15
C GLU A 141 11.02 23.61 4.48
N ILE A 142 10.41 22.73 3.67
CA ILE A 142 9.09 22.19 3.98
C ILE A 142 9.14 21.43 5.32
N ILE A 143 10.07 20.48 5.47
CA ILE A 143 10.21 19.67 6.66
C ILE A 143 10.43 20.53 7.91
N SER A 144 11.29 21.56 7.83
CA SER A 144 11.63 22.41 8.98
C SER A 144 10.47 23.25 9.52
N ARG A 145 9.39 23.41 8.77
CA ARG A 145 8.17 24.13 9.19
C ARG A 145 7.27 23.33 10.11
N TYR A 146 7.50 22.03 10.21
CA TYR A 146 6.66 21.13 11.00
C TYR A 146 7.37 20.64 12.27
N PRO A 147 6.66 20.49 13.37
CA PRO A 147 7.23 20.10 14.66
C PRO A 147 7.42 18.59 14.78
N PHE A 148 7.89 17.93 13.70
CA PHE A 148 8.09 16.48 13.69
C PHE A 148 9.56 16.14 13.48
N GLU A 149 10.02 15.07 14.10
CA GLU A 149 11.26 14.42 13.72
C GLU A 149 11.00 13.59 12.46
N VAL A 150 11.71 13.92 11.36
CA VAL A 150 11.48 13.31 10.05
C VAL A 150 12.77 12.70 9.53
N ASN A 151 12.79 11.39 9.42
CA ASN A 151 13.90 10.60 8.87
C ASN A 151 13.69 10.40 7.37
N VAL A 152 14.42 11.11 6.52
CA VAL A 152 14.25 11.05 5.07
C VAL A 152 15.40 10.33 4.39
N HIS A 153 15.05 9.27 3.65
CA HIS A 153 15.93 8.60 2.70
C HIS A 153 15.67 9.09 1.27
N TYR A 154 16.61 9.79 0.67
CA TYR A 154 16.55 10.18 -0.74
C TYR A 154 17.13 9.07 -1.60
N VAL A 155 16.32 8.43 -2.42
CA VAL A 155 16.73 7.25 -3.20
C VAL A 155 16.23 7.38 -4.64
N PRO A 156 17.07 7.30 -5.67
CA PRO A 156 16.60 7.13 -7.04
C PRO A 156 15.77 5.85 -7.19
N LEU A 157 14.65 5.91 -7.92
CA LEU A 157 13.75 4.76 -8.07
C LEU A 157 14.49 3.54 -8.66
N SER A 158 15.39 3.74 -9.62
CA SER A 158 16.21 2.68 -10.21
C SER A 158 17.12 1.97 -9.19
N LEU A 159 17.65 2.73 -8.21
CA LEU A 159 18.45 2.16 -7.13
C LEU A 159 17.57 1.38 -6.14
N PHE A 160 16.36 1.87 -5.85
CA PHE A 160 15.38 1.14 -5.03
C PHE A 160 15.00 -0.19 -5.67
N GLU A 161 14.70 -0.22 -6.97
CA GLU A 161 14.40 -1.45 -7.71
C GLU A 161 15.55 -2.46 -7.66
N LYS A 162 16.79 -1.99 -7.84
CA LYS A 162 17.98 -2.85 -7.71
C LYS A 162 18.09 -3.42 -6.31
N ARG A 163 17.88 -2.60 -5.28
CA ARG A 163 17.99 -2.98 -3.86
C ARG A 163 16.87 -3.91 -3.40
N LEU A 164 15.67 -3.80 -3.96
CA LEU A 164 14.60 -4.79 -3.77
C LEU A 164 15.07 -6.19 -4.17
N LYS A 165 15.71 -6.32 -5.35
CA LYS A 165 16.21 -7.59 -5.86
C LYS A 165 17.36 -8.16 -5.03
N THR A 166 18.23 -7.31 -4.48
CA THR A 166 19.39 -7.73 -3.66
C THR A 166 19.04 -7.94 -2.18
N GLY A 167 17.79 -7.72 -1.79
CA GLY A 167 17.31 -8.01 -0.44
C GLY A 167 17.70 -6.96 0.61
N TRP A 168 17.91 -5.71 0.21
CA TRP A 168 18.18 -4.60 1.14
C TRP A 168 17.08 -4.48 2.21
N PRO A 169 17.43 -4.45 3.53
CA PRO A 169 16.45 -4.49 4.62
C PRO A 169 15.36 -3.42 4.51
N LEU A 170 15.74 -2.15 4.26
CA LEU A 170 14.78 -1.05 4.10
C LEU A 170 13.82 -1.29 2.93
N ALA A 171 14.32 -1.80 1.79
CA ALA A 171 13.44 -2.07 0.65
C ALA A 171 12.45 -3.20 0.94
N LYS A 172 12.86 -4.22 1.71
CA LYS A 172 11.97 -5.29 2.17
C LYS A 172 10.93 -4.78 3.17
N GLU A 173 11.33 -3.90 4.09
CA GLU A 173 10.40 -3.27 5.03
C GLU A 173 9.33 -2.47 4.29
N ILE A 174 9.75 -1.64 3.33
CA ILE A 174 8.83 -0.88 2.47
C ILE A 174 7.90 -1.82 1.70
N ALA A 175 8.42 -2.92 1.15
CA ALA A 175 7.59 -3.86 0.42
C ALA A 175 6.50 -4.50 1.29
N SER A 176 6.77 -4.70 2.59
CA SER A 176 5.81 -5.34 3.51
C SER A 176 4.84 -4.37 4.18
N ASP A 177 5.28 -3.17 4.54
CA ASP A 177 4.42 -2.18 5.22
C ASP A 177 4.76 -0.77 4.75
N HIS A 178 3.85 -0.14 4.00
CA HIS A 178 4.02 1.20 3.47
C HIS A 178 2.68 1.93 3.30
N VAL A 179 2.76 3.26 3.18
CA VAL A 179 1.71 4.11 2.63
C VAL A 179 2.34 5.00 1.56
N LEU A 180 1.74 5.01 0.37
CA LEU A 180 2.25 5.76 -0.79
C LEU A 180 1.57 7.12 -0.91
N PHE A 181 2.37 8.16 -1.22
CA PHE A 181 1.89 9.52 -1.47
C PHE A 181 2.44 10.05 -2.80
N GLY A 182 1.71 10.98 -3.40
CA GLY A 182 2.11 11.61 -4.67
C GLY A 182 2.02 10.67 -5.87
N GLU A 183 3.04 10.61 -6.71
CA GLU A 183 3.07 9.77 -7.92
C GLU A 183 3.28 8.28 -7.59
N LYS A 184 2.20 7.55 -7.32
CA LYS A 184 2.23 6.15 -6.84
C LYS A 184 2.57 5.12 -7.91
N GLY A 185 2.11 5.33 -9.15
CA GLY A 185 2.13 4.31 -10.21
C GLY A 185 3.51 3.69 -10.48
N LYS A 186 4.57 4.50 -10.46
CA LYS A 186 5.95 4.01 -10.65
C LYS A 186 6.39 3.10 -9.51
N VAL A 187 6.07 3.45 -8.27
CA VAL A 187 6.42 2.67 -7.08
C VAL A 187 5.66 1.34 -7.08
N ILE A 188 4.35 1.38 -7.35
CA ILE A 188 3.52 0.18 -7.46
C ILE A 188 4.05 -0.75 -8.54
N LYS A 189 4.44 -0.22 -9.71
CA LYS A 189 5.04 -1.01 -10.78
C LYS A 189 6.34 -1.68 -10.34
N SER A 190 7.18 -0.97 -9.60
CA SER A 190 8.44 -1.54 -9.05
C SER A 190 8.17 -2.65 -8.04
N LEU A 191 7.18 -2.49 -7.18
CA LEU A 191 6.75 -3.53 -6.22
C LEU A 191 6.14 -4.74 -6.94
N ILE A 192 5.27 -4.53 -7.93
CA ILE A 192 4.72 -5.62 -8.75
C ILE A 192 5.85 -6.42 -9.40
N ASN A 193 6.84 -5.73 -10.01
CA ASN A 193 7.97 -6.39 -10.66
C ASN A 193 8.87 -7.15 -9.67
N TYR A 194 8.94 -6.71 -8.43
CA TYR A 194 9.63 -7.44 -7.36
C TYR A 194 8.92 -8.74 -7.00
N TYR A 195 7.60 -8.73 -6.94
CA TYR A 195 6.79 -9.89 -6.59
C TYR A 195 6.50 -10.84 -7.75
N LYS A 196 6.63 -10.39 -8.99
CA LYS A 196 6.59 -11.24 -10.20
C LYS A 196 7.90 -12.04 -10.33
N LYS A 197 8.12 -13.01 -9.48
CA LYS A 197 9.24 -13.93 -9.63
C LYS A 197 8.87 -15.12 -10.49
#